data_8f10a471ba8744a7c0655edf8caa4faa
#
_entry.id   8f10a471ba8744a7c0655edf8caa4faa
#
_cell.length_a   1.000
_cell.length_b   1.000
_cell.length_c   1.000
_cell.angle_alpha   90.00
_cell.angle_beta   90.00
_cell.angle_gamma   90.00
#
_symmetry.space_group_name_H-M   'P 1'
#
loop_
_entity.id
_entity.type
_entity.pdbx_description
1 polymer ?
#
loop_
_entity_poly.entity_id
_entity_poly.type
_entity_poly.pdbx_seq_one_letter_code
_entity_poly.pdbx_strand_id
1 'polypeptide(L)'
;MVLGGALVKAIVLNGIGQADRNLDYVGEIAADELRGHGCKVESTILRDLAIAPCMGCFGCWVQTPGVCLIDDAAREVTRKMIQSHLVVYLTPITFGSYSSDLKKVLDRSIGLISPFFTRINGEVHHRKRYAQAPKLLGVGIAHKPVGEGARIFEALIARNAINMHNKAHAACVVSEDQSATEMHDLMRAALHKLGIMS
;
A
#
# COMPACT_ATOMS: atom_id res chain seq x y z
N MET A 1 16.20 13.29 -15.90
CA MET A 1 15.23 13.99 -16.78
C MET A 1 13.91 14.08 -16.02
N VAL A 2 13.66 15.23 -15.40
CA VAL A 2 12.49 15.49 -14.55
C VAL A 2 11.27 15.50 -15.46
N LEU A 3 10.37 14.53 -15.30
CA LEU A 3 9.04 14.60 -15.89
C LEU A 3 8.35 15.82 -15.27
N GLY A 4 8.33 16.94 -16.01
CA GLY A 4 7.57 18.16 -15.77
C GLY A 4 7.09 18.40 -14.34
N GLY A 5 7.90 19.01 -13.49
CA GLY A 5 7.51 19.91 -12.39
C GLY A 5 6.50 19.49 -11.31
N ALA A 6 5.85 18.35 -11.36
CA ALA A 6 4.85 17.95 -10.36
C ALA A 6 5.47 17.03 -9.28
N LEU A 7 5.43 17.53 -8.05
CA LEU A 7 5.89 16.81 -6.86
C LEU A 7 5.14 15.47 -6.72
N VAL A 8 5.87 14.35 -6.63
CA VAL A 8 5.27 13.01 -6.43
C VAL A 8 4.64 12.95 -5.04
N LYS A 9 3.33 12.78 -4.96
CA LYS A 9 2.62 12.58 -3.69
C LYS A 9 2.64 11.10 -3.34
N ALA A 10 3.19 10.76 -2.17
CA ALA A 10 3.22 9.40 -1.64
C ALA A 10 2.43 9.33 -0.33
N ILE A 11 1.58 8.32 -0.18
CA ILE A 11 0.96 7.96 1.09
C ILE A 11 1.53 6.64 1.58
N VAL A 12 2.01 6.63 2.83
CA VAL A 12 2.45 5.41 3.54
C VAL A 12 1.32 4.97 4.45
N LEU A 13 0.74 3.82 4.17
CA LEU A 13 -0.20 3.14 5.05
C LEU A 13 0.60 2.28 6.02
N ASN A 14 0.89 2.84 7.19
CA ASN A 14 1.66 2.16 8.21
C ASN A 14 0.76 1.21 9.01
N GLY A 15 0.86 -0.08 8.70
CA GLY A 15 0.13 -1.18 9.33
C GLY A 15 0.88 -1.84 10.50
N ILE A 16 1.93 -1.21 11.05
CA ILE A 16 2.59 -1.68 12.27
C ILE A 16 1.60 -1.56 13.43
N GLY A 17 1.24 -2.69 14.02
CA GLY A 17 0.27 -2.77 15.10
C GLY A 17 0.81 -2.26 16.45
N GLN A 18 -0.08 -2.20 17.45
CA GLN A 18 0.29 -1.75 18.79
C GLN A 18 1.33 -2.68 19.46
N ALA A 19 1.25 -3.98 19.17
CA ALA A 19 2.18 -4.98 19.72
C ALA A 19 3.58 -4.90 19.09
N ASP A 20 3.69 -4.32 17.89
CA ASP A 20 4.91 -4.29 17.08
C ASP A 20 5.56 -2.90 17.03
N ARG A 21 5.27 -2.01 18.00
CA ARG A 21 5.77 -0.62 18.02
C ARG A 21 7.29 -0.50 18.01
N ASN A 22 8.01 -1.52 18.44
CA ASN A 22 9.46 -1.61 18.30
C ASN A 22 9.92 -1.53 16.83
N LEU A 23 9.03 -1.76 15.84
CA LEU A 23 9.28 -1.68 14.40
C LEU A 23 8.99 -0.30 13.81
N ASP A 24 8.55 0.68 14.60
CA ASP A 24 8.18 2.02 14.10
C ASP A 24 9.32 2.70 13.33
N TYR A 25 10.57 2.41 13.69
CA TYR A 25 11.75 2.93 12.99
C TYR A 25 11.79 2.55 11.50
N VAL A 26 11.21 1.40 11.11
CA VAL A 26 11.12 1.02 9.68
C VAL A 26 10.20 1.96 8.92
N GLY A 27 9.16 2.47 9.58
CA GLY A 27 8.28 3.49 9.02
C GLY A 27 8.99 4.81 8.76
N GLU A 28 9.88 5.21 9.67
CA GLU A 28 10.71 6.41 9.49
C GLU A 28 11.71 6.22 8.34
N ILE A 29 12.41 5.08 8.30
CA ILE A 29 13.32 4.73 7.19
C ILE A 29 12.60 4.80 5.84
N ALA A 30 11.40 4.22 5.75
CA ALA A 30 10.62 4.25 4.52
C ALA A 30 10.21 5.68 4.11
N ALA A 31 9.81 6.50 5.09
CA ALA A 31 9.45 7.90 4.83
C ALA A 31 10.67 8.73 4.41
N ASP A 32 11.81 8.51 5.02
CA ASP A 32 13.06 9.24 4.70
C ASP A 32 13.58 8.86 3.32
N GLU A 33 13.56 7.58 2.95
CA GLU A 33 13.94 7.15 1.60
C GLU A 33 13.04 7.78 0.53
N LEU A 34 11.72 7.82 0.76
CA LEU A 34 10.78 8.48 -0.14
C LEU A 34 11.03 9.99 -0.26
N ARG A 35 11.32 10.68 0.85
CA ARG A 35 11.66 12.11 0.86
C ARG A 35 12.97 12.37 0.11
N GLY A 36 13.98 11.51 0.29
CA GLY A 36 15.25 11.55 -0.44
C GLY A 36 15.08 11.45 -1.95
N HIS A 37 14.02 10.78 -2.41
CA HIS A 37 13.62 10.70 -3.82
C HIS A 37 12.66 11.82 -4.26
N GLY A 38 12.55 12.91 -3.50
CA GLY A 38 11.75 14.09 -3.83
C GLY A 38 10.23 13.87 -3.71
N CYS A 39 9.77 12.86 -2.97
CA CYS A 39 8.35 12.66 -2.74
C CYS A 39 7.83 13.57 -1.61
N LYS A 40 6.61 14.10 -1.79
CA LYS A 40 5.82 14.63 -0.68
C LYS A 40 5.16 13.45 0.04
N VAL A 41 5.66 13.12 1.23
CA VAL A 41 5.23 11.94 1.98
C VAL A 41 4.19 12.32 3.03
N GLU A 42 3.08 11.59 3.03
CA GLU A 42 2.13 11.56 4.13
C GLU A 42 2.15 10.15 4.73
N SER A 43 2.54 10.02 5.99
CA SER A 43 2.51 8.76 6.73
C SER A 43 1.24 8.68 7.56
N THR A 44 0.48 7.61 7.40
CA THR A 44 -0.77 7.33 8.12
C THR A 44 -0.58 6.11 9.00
N ILE A 45 -0.50 6.32 10.32
CA ILE A 45 -0.36 5.25 11.32
C ILE A 45 -1.74 4.66 11.57
N LEU A 46 -2.00 3.46 11.04
CA LEU A 46 -3.34 2.89 10.99
C LEU A 46 -3.86 2.45 12.36
N ARG A 47 -2.98 2.01 13.27
CA ARG A 47 -3.36 1.65 14.64
C ARG A 47 -3.97 2.80 15.45
N ASP A 48 -3.66 4.05 15.07
CA ASP A 48 -4.15 5.25 15.77
C ASP A 48 -5.51 5.71 15.21
N LEU A 49 -6.05 5.02 14.21
CA LEU A 49 -7.29 5.36 13.54
C LEU A 49 -8.42 4.40 13.89
N ALA A 50 -9.59 4.95 14.17
CA ALA A 50 -10.81 4.16 14.32
C ALA A 50 -11.30 3.71 12.94
N ILE A 51 -10.93 2.50 12.53
CA ILE A 51 -11.33 1.89 11.25
C ILE A 51 -12.04 0.57 11.54
N ALA A 52 -13.33 0.51 11.24
CA ALA A 52 -14.12 -0.69 11.34
C ALA A 52 -13.81 -1.67 10.18
N PRO A 53 -13.89 -2.99 10.41
CA PRO A 53 -13.77 -3.98 9.33
C PRO A 53 -14.86 -3.79 8.26
N CYS A 54 -14.60 -4.26 7.04
CA CYS A 54 -15.59 -4.27 5.97
C CYS A 54 -16.69 -5.30 6.28
N MET A 55 -17.96 -4.87 6.23
CA MET A 55 -19.12 -5.75 6.45
C MET A 55 -19.60 -6.45 5.18
N GLY A 56 -18.98 -6.23 4.03
CA GLY A 56 -19.39 -6.86 2.77
C GLY A 56 -20.76 -6.40 2.25
N CYS A 57 -21.26 -5.24 2.65
CA CYS A 57 -22.59 -4.75 2.28
C CYS A 57 -22.69 -4.25 0.82
N PHE A 58 -21.57 -4.06 0.13
CA PHE A 58 -21.47 -3.52 -1.23
C PHE A 58 -22.12 -2.14 -1.47
N GLY A 59 -22.50 -1.44 -0.41
CA GLY A 59 -23.08 -0.10 -0.51
C GLY A 59 -22.18 0.89 -1.23
N CYS A 60 -20.86 0.76 -1.10
CA CYS A 60 -19.86 1.54 -1.83
C CYS A 60 -19.85 1.26 -3.36
N TRP A 61 -20.62 0.30 -3.84
CA TRP A 61 -20.82 0.02 -5.26
C TRP A 61 -22.18 0.47 -5.75
N VAL A 62 -23.25 0.30 -4.94
CA VAL A 62 -24.64 0.43 -5.40
C VAL A 62 -25.35 1.67 -4.84
N GLN A 63 -25.01 2.14 -3.63
CA GLN A 63 -25.67 3.29 -2.99
C GLN A 63 -24.82 4.56 -3.10
N THR A 64 -23.54 4.47 -2.74
CA THR A 64 -22.60 5.59 -2.74
C THR A 64 -21.34 5.23 -3.53
N PRO A 65 -21.40 5.14 -4.87
CA PRO A 65 -20.29 4.64 -5.69
C PRO A 65 -18.96 5.30 -5.39
N GLY A 66 -17.98 4.49 -4.90
CA GLY A 66 -16.65 4.96 -4.53
C GLY A 66 -16.48 5.32 -3.05
N VAL A 67 -17.57 5.44 -2.27
CA VAL A 67 -17.51 5.85 -0.85
C VAL A 67 -18.13 4.77 0.03
N CYS A 68 -17.44 4.36 1.08
CA CYS A 68 -17.98 3.38 2.04
C CYS A 68 -19.16 3.97 2.84
N LEU A 69 -20.19 3.15 3.14
CA LEU A 69 -21.32 3.58 3.96
C LEU A 69 -20.91 3.83 5.41
N ILE A 70 -19.94 3.08 5.94
CA ILE A 70 -19.42 3.32 7.29
C ILE A 70 -18.61 4.62 7.27
N ASP A 71 -19.04 5.58 8.08
CA ASP A 71 -18.41 6.90 8.21
C ASP A 71 -17.37 6.89 9.31
N ASP A 72 -16.15 6.51 8.92
CA ASP A 72 -14.99 6.47 9.81
C ASP A 72 -13.72 6.91 9.07
N ALA A 73 -12.57 6.82 9.71
CA ALA A 73 -11.29 7.24 9.16
C ALA A 73 -10.92 6.55 7.82
N ALA A 74 -11.49 5.36 7.51
CA ALA A 74 -11.19 4.67 6.25
C ALA A 74 -11.65 5.46 5.02
N ARG A 75 -12.71 6.29 5.10
CA ARG A 75 -13.13 7.13 3.98
C ARG A 75 -12.04 8.10 3.56
N GLU A 76 -11.43 8.77 4.53
CA GLU A 76 -10.36 9.72 4.26
C GLU A 76 -9.08 9.02 3.77
N VAL A 77 -8.72 7.89 4.38
CA VAL A 77 -7.58 7.09 3.95
C VAL A 77 -7.75 6.63 2.49
N THR A 78 -8.88 6.06 2.14
CA THR A 78 -9.14 5.59 0.75
C THR A 78 -9.18 6.75 -0.25
N ARG A 79 -9.71 7.92 0.15
CA ARG A 79 -9.65 9.14 -0.66
C ARG A 79 -8.20 9.56 -0.95
N LYS A 80 -7.35 9.59 0.08
CA LYS A 80 -5.92 9.91 -0.06
C LYS A 80 -5.18 8.89 -0.92
N MET A 81 -5.49 7.60 -0.79
CA MET A 81 -4.90 6.55 -1.63
C MET A 81 -5.10 6.86 -3.12
N ILE A 82 -6.33 7.09 -3.55
CA ILE A 82 -6.61 7.31 -4.98
C ILE A 82 -6.10 8.66 -5.51
N GLN A 83 -5.89 9.64 -4.64
CA GLN A 83 -5.35 10.96 -4.98
C GLN A 83 -3.82 11.02 -4.95
N SER A 84 -3.17 9.95 -4.49
CA SER A 84 -1.70 9.86 -4.45
C SER A 84 -1.15 9.34 -5.79
N HIS A 85 0.14 9.59 -6.03
CA HIS A 85 0.88 9.02 -7.16
C HIS A 85 1.52 7.68 -6.78
N LEU A 86 1.83 7.50 -5.49
CA LEU A 86 2.38 6.28 -4.91
C LEU A 86 1.63 5.96 -3.62
N VAL A 87 1.20 4.70 -3.48
CA VAL A 87 0.71 4.12 -2.22
C VAL A 87 1.73 3.12 -1.74
N VAL A 88 2.12 3.23 -0.47
CA VAL A 88 3.03 2.30 0.19
C VAL A 88 2.25 1.50 1.24
N TYR A 89 2.28 0.18 1.13
CA TYR A 89 1.79 -0.74 2.14
C TYR A 89 2.97 -1.15 3.02
N LEU A 90 3.09 -0.57 4.20
CA LEU A 90 4.11 -0.92 5.19
C LEU A 90 3.48 -1.79 6.28
N THR A 91 4.01 -2.99 6.49
CA THR A 91 3.36 -3.95 7.40
C THR A 91 4.31 -5.04 7.89
N PRO A 92 4.21 -5.46 9.15
CA PRO A 92 4.71 -6.76 9.55
C PRO A 92 4.06 -7.87 8.71
N ILE A 93 4.85 -8.88 8.31
CA ILE A 93 4.34 -10.01 7.54
C ILE A 93 3.75 -11.03 8.52
N THR A 94 2.44 -11.26 8.43
CA THR A 94 1.69 -12.22 9.24
C THR A 94 1.17 -13.33 8.33
N PHE A 95 1.70 -14.55 8.47
CA PHE A 95 1.35 -15.69 7.59
C PHE A 95 1.46 -15.38 6.09
N GLY A 96 2.47 -14.62 5.69
CA GLY A 96 2.66 -14.17 4.29
C GLY A 96 1.74 -13.02 3.85
N SER A 97 0.93 -12.47 4.75
CA SER A 97 -0.05 -11.43 4.48
C SER A 97 0.20 -10.15 5.28
N TYR A 98 -0.75 -9.24 5.25
CA TYR A 98 -0.75 -7.97 5.93
C TYR A 98 -1.17 -8.08 7.40
N SER A 99 -0.77 -7.12 8.22
CA SER A 99 -1.35 -6.92 9.54
C SER A 99 -2.87 -6.69 9.47
N SER A 100 -3.57 -6.93 10.57
CA SER A 100 -5.01 -6.70 10.65
C SER A 100 -5.39 -5.24 10.39
N ASP A 101 -4.57 -4.28 10.83
CA ASP A 101 -4.85 -2.86 10.64
C ASP A 101 -4.75 -2.44 9.17
N LEU A 102 -3.73 -2.90 8.45
CA LEU A 102 -3.64 -2.66 7.02
C LEU A 102 -4.76 -3.41 6.26
N LYS A 103 -5.04 -4.65 6.64
CA LYS A 103 -6.09 -5.46 6.00
C LYS A 103 -7.46 -4.80 6.08
N LYS A 104 -7.83 -4.19 7.22
CA LYS A 104 -9.09 -3.43 7.35
C LYS A 104 -9.20 -2.32 6.30
N VAL A 105 -8.14 -1.56 6.07
CA VAL A 105 -8.12 -0.50 5.05
C VAL A 105 -8.27 -1.07 3.65
N LEU A 106 -7.54 -2.15 3.34
CA LEU A 106 -7.58 -2.77 2.01
C LEU A 106 -8.96 -3.34 1.69
N ASP A 107 -9.60 -4.00 2.63
CA ASP A 107 -10.98 -4.50 2.45
C ASP A 107 -11.99 -3.35 2.26
N ARG A 108 -11.78 -2.23 2.93
CA ARG A 108 -12.60 -1.02 2.81
C ARG A 108 -12.33 -0.27 1.50
N SER A 109 -11.20 -0.53 0.83
CA SER A 109 -10.83 0.10 -0.44
C SER A 109 -11.53 -0.49 -1.67
N ILE A 110 -12.36 -1.54 -1.51
CA ILE A 110 -13.09 -2.17 -2.63
C ILE A 110 -13.97 -1.17 -3.42
N GLY A 111 -14.40 -0.08 -2.79
CA GLY A 111 -15.10 1.01 -3.46
C GLY A 111 -14.26 1.75 -4.51
N LEU A 112 -12.93 1.65 -4.46
CA LEU A 112 -12.03 2.28 -5.44
C LEU A 112 -12.03 1.57 -6.81
N ILE A 113 -12.58 0.37 -6.89
CA ILE A 113 -12.84 -0.36 -8.13
C ILE A 113 -14.34 -0.46 -8.38
N SER A 114 -14.73 -0.76 -9.60
CA SER A 114 -16.15 -0.83 -10.01
C SER A 114 -16.70 -2.24 -9.83
N PRO A 115 -18.02 -2.43 -9.65
CA PRO A 115 -18.62 -3.77 -9.58
C PRO A 115 -18.61 -4.51 -10.93
N PHE A 116 -18.33 -3.83 -12.02
CA PHE A 116 -18.30 -4.44 -13.36
C PHE A 116 -16.99 -5.15 -13.63
N PHE A 117 -17.02 -6.16 -14.50
CA PHE A 117 -15.86 -6.98 -14.81
C PHE A 117 -15.17 -6.60 -16.12
N THR A 118 -13.89 -6.95 -16.21
CA THR A 118 -13.04 -6.85 -17.40
C THR A 118 -12.04 -8.00 -17.40
N ARG A 119 -11.40 -8.25 -18.55
CA ARG A 119 -10.29 -9.19 -18.63
C ARG A 119 -8.96 -8.44 -18.64
N ILE A 120 -8.00 -8.92 -17.83
CA ILE A 120 -6.62 -8.44 -17.77
C ILE A 120 -5.72 -9.67 -17.88
N ASN A 121 -4.91 -9.76 -18.92
CA ASN A 121 -4.01 -10.89 -19.17
C ASN A 121 -4.69 -12.26 -19.06
N GLY A 122 -5.93 -12.36 -19.57
CA GLY A 122 -6.72 -13.60 -19.55
C GLY A 122 -7.52 -13.86 -18.28
N GLU A 123 -7.28 -13.14 -17.20
CA GLU A 123 -8.01 -13.24 -15.93
C GLU A 123 -9.17 -12.25 -15.84
N VAL A 124 -10.20 -12.61 -15.07
CA VAL A 124 -11.35 -11.74 -14.82
C VAL A 124 -11.09 -10.90 -13.58
N HIS A 125 -11.17 -9.59 -13.72
CA HIS A 125 -10.99 -8.61 -12.65
C HIS A 125 -12.11 -7.57 -12.70
N HIS A 126 -12.30 -6.84 -11.60
CA HIS A 126 -13.16 -5.67 -11.59
C HIS A 126 -12.61 -4.56 -12.48
N ARG A 127 -13.48 -3.77 -13.12
CA ARG A 127 -13.06 -2.59 -13.89
C ARG A 127 -12.55 -1.50 -12.95
N LYS A 128 -11.56 -0.74 -13.42
CA LYS A 128 -11.16 0.49 -12.73
C LYS A 128 -12.33 1.47 -12.65
N ARG A 129 -12.43 2.17 -11.52
CA ARG A 129 -13.41 3.25 -11.33
C ARG A 129 -12.85 4.60 -11.78
N TYR A 130 -11.59 4.85 -11.54
CA TYR A 130 -10.93 6.13 -11.78
C TYR A 130 -9.96 6.01 -12.97
N ALA A 131 -9.81 7.12 -13.73
CA ALA A 131 -8.88 7.16 -14.87
C ALA A 131 -7.42 7.01 -14.42
N GLN A 132 -7.08 7.55 -13.25
CA GLN A 132 -5.76 7.41 -12.65
C GLN A 132 -5.76 6.32 -11.60
N ALA A 133 -4.62 5.61 -11.49
CA ALA A 133 -4.33 4.71 -10.40
C ALA A 133 -2.89 4.98 -9.92
N PRO A 134 -2.62 4.95 -8.61
CA PRO A 134 -1.27 5.14 -8.08
C PRO A 134 -0.34 3.99 -8.50
N LYS A 135 0.96 4.16 -8.32
CA LYS A 135 1.92 3.06 -8.21
C LYS A 135 1.76 2.41 -6.83
N LEU A 136 2.15 1.14 -6.69
CA LEU A 136 2.08 0.40 -5.43
C LEU A 136 3.46 -0.08 -5.01
N LEU A 137 3.88 0.25 -3.79
CA LEU A 137 5.04 -0.32 -3.12
C LEU A 137 4.58 -1.13 -1.91
N GLY A 138 4.99 -2.39 -1.83
CA GLY A 138 4.87 -3.20 -0.62
C GLY A 138 6.19 -3.19 0.15
N VAL A 139 6.16 -2.81 1.43
CA VAL A 139 7.28 -2.94 2.37
C VAL A 139 6.85 -3.90 3.46
N GLY A 140 7.29 -5.14 3.35
CA GLY A 140 7.04 -6.19 4.35
C GLY A 140 8.14 -6.20 5.40
N ILE A 141 7.78 -6.36 6.66
CA ILE A 141 8.74 -6.52 7.76
C ILE A 141 8.66 -7.97 8.23
N ALA A 142 9.76 -8.71 8.11
CA ALA A 142 9.88 -10.09 8.56
C ALA A 142 10.64 -10.17 9.88
N HIS A 143 10.19 -11.03 10.81
CA HIS A 143 10.93 -11.32 12.06
C HIS A 143 12.18 -12.18 11.84
N LYS A 144 12.28 -12.86 10.69
CA LYS A 144 13.42 -13.73 10.31
C LYS A 144 13.77 -13.52 8.85
N PRO A 145 15.03 -13.79 8.46
CA PRO A 145 15.45 -13.65 7.07
C PRO A 145 14.55 -14.42 6.09
N VAL A 146 14.51 -13.91 4.88
CA VAL A 146 13.66 -14.26 3.74
C VAL A 146 13.26 -15.74 3.68
N GLY A 147 11.99 -16.03 3.96
CA GLY A 147 11.39 -17.36 3.88
C GLY A 147 10.19 -17.39 2.92
N GLU A 148 9.39 -18.46 3.03
CA GLU A 148 8.17 -18.59 2.22
C GLU A 148 7.19 -17.44 2.41
N GLY A 149 7.07 -16.89 3.63
CA GLY A 149 6.22 -15.74 3.93
C GLY A 149 6.56 -14.50 3.11
N ALA A 150 7.84 -14.24 2.83
CA ALA A 150 8.26 -13.12 2.00
C ALA A 150 7.82 -13.31 0.54
N ARG A 151 7.99 -14.52 -0.02
CA ARG A 151 7.53 -14.84 -1.38
C ARG A 151 6.01 -14.72 -1.54
N ILE A 152 5.26 -15.16 -0.52
CA ILE A 152 3.79 -15.02 -0.50
C ILE A 152 3.42 -13.54 -0.45
N PHE A 153 4.08 -12.73 0.38
CA PHE A 153 3.86 -11.30 0.46
C PHE A 153 4.11 -10.59 -0.88
N GLU A 154 5.21 -10.87 -1.55
CA GLU A 154 5.52 -10.30 -2.86
C GLU A 154 4.45 -10.67 -3.91
N ALA A 155 4.04 -11.95 -3.93
CA ALA A 155 2.97 -12.41 -4.81
C ALA A 155 1.64 -11.69 -4.49
N LEU A 156 1.33 -11.48 -3.21
CA LEU A 156 0.12 -10.78 -2.78
C LEU A 156 0.13 -9.30 -3.22
N ILE A 157 1.26 -8.61 -3.13
CA ILE A 157 1.40 -7.24 -3.65
C ILE A 157 1.14 -7.21 -5.15
N ALA A 158 1.72 -8.15 -5.91
CA ALA A 158 1.51 -8.24 -7.35
C ALA A 158 0.02 -8.46 -7.69
N ARG A 159 -0.66 -9.36 -6.97
CA ARG A 159 -2.10 -9.63 -7.17
C ARG A 159 -2.97 -8.43 -6.82
N ASN A 160 -2.67 -7.73 -5.73
CA ASN A 160 -3.38 -6.50 -5.37
C ASN A 160 -3.16 -5.39 -6.40
N ALA A 161 -1.96 -5.28 -6.95
CA ALA A 161 -1.69 -4.30 -8.00
C ALA A 161 -2.56 -4.52 -9.25
N ILE A 162 -2.77 -5.77 -9.67
CA ILE A 162 -3.66 -6.10 -10.79
C ILE A 162 -5.11 -5.73 -10.42
N ASN A 163 -5.59 -6.14 -9.25
CA ASN A 163 -6.97 -5.88 -8.79
C ASN A 163 -7.27 -4.38 -8.69
N MET A 164 -6.32 -3.59 -8.22
CA MET A 164 -6.46 -2.14 -8.03
C MET A 164 -6.07 -1.33 -9.28
N HIS A 165 -5.68 -2.00 -10.38
CA HIS A 165 -5.20 -1.38 -11.62
C HIS A 165 -4.02 -0.43 -11.41
N ASN A 166 -3.12 -0.75 -10.47
CA ASN A 166 -1.94 0.07 -10.25
C ASN A 166 -1.06 0.10 -11.50
N LYS A 167 -0.52 1.27 -11.85
CA LYS A 167 0.30 1.47 -13.06
C LYS A 167 1.60 0.66 -13.04
N ALA A 168 2.17 0.48 -11.87
CA ALA A 168 3.35 -0.32 -11.59
C ALA A 168 3.32 -0.75 -10.13
N HIS A 169 3.99 -1.85 -9.82
CA HIS A 169 4.17 -2.31 -8.45
C HIS A 169 5.59 -2.81 -8.20
N ALA A 170 6.01 -2.74 -6.96
CA ALA A 170 7.21 -3.39 -6.46
C ALA A 170 6.97 -3.84 -5.02
N ALA A 171 7.74 -4.80 -4.56
CA ALA A 171 7.79 -5.17 -3.16
C ALA A 171 9.25 -5.30 -2.71
N CYS A 172 9.49 -5.03 -1.43
CA CYS A 172 10.70 -5.41 -0.73
C CYS A 172 10.32 -5.95 0.64
N VAL A 173 11.15 -6.83 1.15
CA VAL A 173 11.01 -7.37 2.51
C VAL A 173 12.28 -7.02 3.27
N VAL A 174 12.10 -6.34 4.39
CA VAL A 174 13.16 -6.03 5.33
C VAL A 174 13.04 -6.94 6.55
N SER A 175 14.13 -7.14 7.26
CA SER A 175 14.18 -7.99 8.46
C SER A 175 14.75 -7.19 9.63
N GLU A 176 14.31 -7.50 10.85
CA GLU A 176 14.70 -6.80 12.07
C GLU A 176 16.22 -6.89 12.37
N ASP A 177 16.91 -7.90 11.82
CA ASP A 177 18.35 -8.09 11.94
C ASP A 177 19.19 -7.28 10.94
N GLN A 178 18.56 -6.60 9.99
CA GLN A 178 19.24 -5.76 9.02
C GLN A 178 19.57 -4.38 9.59
N SER A 179 20.68 -3.82 9.12
CA SER A 179 21.04 -2.42 9.38
C SER A 179 20.10 -1.46 8.65
N ALA A 180 20.00 -0.23 9.15
CA ALA A 180 19.24 0.83 8.48
C ALA A 180 19.72 1.05 7.03
N THR A 181 21.03 0.97 6.78
CA THR A 181 21.60 1.11 5.43
C THR A 181 21.09 0.04 4.48
N GLU A 182 21.08 -1.24 4.89
CA GLU A 182 20.55 -2.34 4.08
C GLU A 182 19.06 -2.16 3.80
N MET A 183 18.27 -1.69 4.78
CA MET A 183 16.85 -1.40 4.60
C MET A 183 16.64 -0.25 3.58
N HIS A 184 17.42 0.83 3.67
CA HIS A 184 17.40 1.91 2.67
C HIS A 184 17.73 1.38 1.28
N ASP A 185 18.75 0.55 1.12
CA ASP A 185 19.15 0.01 -0.18
C ASP A 185 18.07 -0.88 -0.80
N LEU A 186 17.38 -1.72 -0.01
CA LEU A 186 16.26 -2.53 -0.46
C LEU A 186 15.07 -1.67 -0.93
N MET A 187 14.72 -0.64 -0.15
CA MET A 187 13.64 0.28 -0.48
C MET A 187 13.97 1.11 -1.73
N ARG A 188 15.20 1.58 -1.85
CA ARG A 188 15.71 2.31 -3.02
C ARG A 188 15.63 1.45 -4.28
N ALA A 189 16.07 0.20 -4.22
CA ALA A 189 15.97 -0.73 -5.34
C ALA A 189 14.51 -0.97 -5.77
N ALA A 190 13.57 -1.02 -4.81
CA ALA A 190 12.15 -1.15 -5.11
C ALA A 190 11.57 0.13 -5.74
N LEU A 191 11.98 1.31 -5.28
CA LEU A 191 11.57 2.61 -5.85
C LEU A 191 12.09 2.77 -7.29
N HIS A 192 13.32 2.34 -7.58
CA HIS A 192 13.86 2.34 -8.94
C HIS A 192 13.03 1.46 -9.89
N LYS A 193 12.59 0.27 -9.45
CA LYS A 193 11.67 -0.59 -10.23
C LYS A 193 10.35 0.12 -10.56
N LEU A 194 9.93 1.05 -9.72
CA LEU A 194 8.75 1.89 -9.93
C LEU A 194 9.04 3.11 -10.81
N GLY A 195 10.29 3.34 -11.23
CA GLY A 195 10.68 4.53 -11.96
C GLY A 195 10.55 5.81 -11.11
N ILE A 196 10.77 5.70 -9.81
CA ILE A 196 10.90 6.80 -8.87
C ILE A 196 12.40 6.93 -8.59
N MET A 197 13.01 7.91 -9.25
CA MET A 197 14.45 8.17 -9.17
C MET A 197 14.68 9.57 -8.61
N SER A 198 15.74 9.70 -7.82
CA SER A 198 16.26 11.01 -7.35
C SER A 198 16.82 11.85 -8.48
#